data_46da15d398b845a576ba364a242af6a1
#
_entry.id   46da15d398b845a576ba364a242af6a1
#
_cell.length_a   1.000
_cell.length_b   1.000
_cell.length_c   1.000
_cell.angle_alpha   90.00
_cell.angle_beta   90.00
_cell.angle_gamma   90.00
#
_symmetry.space_group_name_H-M   'P 1'
#
loop_
_entity.id
_entity.type
_entity.pdbx_description
1 polymer ?
#
loop_
_entity_poly.entity_id
_entity_poly.type
_entity_poly.pdbx_seq_one_letter_code
_entity_poly.pdbx_strand_id
1 'polypeptide(L)'
;MNDSLKKILSDPSGEYRSAPFWGWNDRIQHEELDFQAEEMKAAGMGGFFIHSREGLETPYLSEEWMENVEYSIDKAEKEGLEVWIYDEDKWPSGSAGGMVSCENPREYSAKGLTLEVISPEEAEKQKDKLCEGKEYADGKILGVYTAQIIKNEILKLNSGIVQMPESEESRVLILRREISDISEWYNGFAPTDNLNPEAVRTFIGLTHERYRKRLGHQFGKTVKGFFTDEPNVCDFYSIFTKGRPWVTFSDGLPAYFERKRGYCPVPLFPYLFYDGKGCEKLRHDYWRTVAELFSEAYMKPLYEWCEQQGIELTGHMLYENDLGYQTRVCGAAMPQYKYLHRPGIDILGEQTKEYLTVKQCTSVAHQYGRKHTISETYGCTGWGFSFEGQKWLGDWQFVMGIDRRCQHLAEYSIAGCRKRDYPPVFNYQNTWWKYNRQMENYFGRLSYLSSQGAVIRDVLVISPMSSIWTKCRSQADEDLNKIEMNMGWLDKHITDLNQWGEEYNRLAEILLAAHIDFDFGDEILLNEDGKVH
;
A
#
# COMPACT_ATOMS: atom_id res chain seq x y z
N MET A 1 -30.63 6.30 -30.05
CA MET A 1 -30.14 6.14 -28.67
C MET A 1 -31.33 5.76 -27.81
N ASN A 2 -31.25 4.67 -27.07
CA ASN A 2 -32.32 4.17 -26.19
C ASN A 2 -32.65 5.24 -25.12
N ASP A 3 -33.93 5.42 -24.77
CA ASP A 3 -34.36 6.45 -23.83
C ASP A 3 -33.78 6.20 -22.41
N SER A 4 -33.51 4.95 -22.03
CA SER A 4 -32.81 4.63 -20.78
C SER A 4 -31.37 5.15 -20.78
N LEU A 5 -30.64 5.01 -21.89
CA LEU A 5 -29.28 5.54 -22.03
C LEU A 5 -29.24 7.06 -21.98
N LYS A 6 -30.22 7.74 -22.62
CA LYS A 6 -30.34 9.21 -22.52
C LYS A 6 -30.56 9.66 -21.09
N LYS A 7 -31.39 8.95 -20.33
CA LYS A 7 -31.66 9.26 -18.91
C LYS A 7 -30.39 9.12 -18.08
N ILE A 8 -29.66 8.01 -18.22
CA ILE A 8 -28.39 7.77 -17.48
C ILE A 8 -27.35 8.84 -17.83
N LEU A 9 -27.19 9.17 -19.12
CA LEU A 9 -26.24 10.19 -19.54
C LEU A 9 -26.67 11.61 -19.16
N SER A 10 -27.96 11.89 -18.95
CA SER A 10 -28.42 13.20 -18.45
C SER A 10 -28.14 13.39 -16.96
N ASP A 11 -28.31 12.33 -16.17
CA ASP A 11 -28.08 12.33 -14.71
C ASP A 11 -27.56 10.96 -14.27
N PRO A 12 -26.23 10.73 -14.30
CA PRO A 12 -25.62 9.48 -13.85
C PRO A 12 -25.95 9.20 -12.39
N SER A 13 -26.23 7.93 -12.05
CA SER A 13 -26.48 7.51 -10.66
C SER A 13 -25.24 7.65 -9.78
N GLY A 14 -25.43 7.61 -8.46
CA GLY A 14 -24.36 7.77 -7.47
C GLY A 14 -23.19 6.78 -7.64
N GLU A 15 -23.47 5.56 -8.09
CA GLU A 15 -22.46 4.53 -8.32
C GLU A 15 -21.40 4.89 -9.37
N TYR A 16 -21.70 5.83 -10.29
CA TYR A 16 -20.78 6.33 -11.33
C TYR A 16 -20.13 7.66 -10.96
N ARG A 17 -20.49 8.24 -9.82
CA ARG A 17 -19.97 9.53 -9.36
C ARG A 17 -18.84 9.31 -8.36
N SER A 18 -18.05 10.33 -8.10
CA SER A 18 -16.96 10.23 -7.13
C SER A 18 -17.45 10.04 -5.70
N ALA A 19 -16.58 9.50 -4.88
CA ALA A 19 -16.70 9.46 -3.43
C ALA A 19 -15.35 9.90 -2.84
N PRO A 20 -15.22 11.11 -2.28
CA PRO A 20 -13.96 11.57 -1.70
C PRO A 20 -13.66 10.88 -0.38
N PHE A 21 -12.41 10.88 0.04
CA PHE A 21 -12.10 10.73 1.46
C PHE A 21 -12.70 11.89 2.23
N TRP A 22 -13.53 11.59 3.24
CA TRP A 22 -14.05 12.57 4.17
C TRP A 22 -13.23 12.51 5.45
N GLY A 23 -12.18 13.33 5.49
CA GLY A 23 -11.19 13.37 6.56
C GLY A 23 -11.75 14.02 7.83
N TRP A 24 -12.08 13.20 8.81
CA TRP A 24 -12.54 13.63 10.12
C TRP A 24 -11.33 14.00 10.99
N ASN A 25 -11.08 15.28 11.09
CA ASN A 25 -9.85 15.86 11.65
C ASN A 25 -10.08 16.90 12.74
N ASP A 26 -11.24 16.89 13.39
CA ASP A 26 -11.60 17.77 14.50
C ASP A 26 -12.53 17.03 15.48
N ARG A 27 -13.12 17.73 16.43
CA ARG A 27 -14.22 17.21 17.24
C ARG A 27 -15.48 17.12 16.39
N ILE A 28 -16.01 15.91 16.23
CA ILE A 28 -17.13 15.63 15.34
C ILE A 28 -18.46 16.09 15.99
N GLN A 29 -19.28 16.79 15.22
CA GLN A 29 -20.61 17.31 15.61
C GLN A 29 -21.64 16.96 14.55
N HIS A 30 -22.82 16.51 14.96
CA HIS A 30 -23.87 16.07 14.05
C HIS A 30 -24.34 17.16 13.08
N GLU A 31 -24.44 18.40 13.54
CA GLU A 31 -24.86 19.54 12.69
C GLU A 31 -23.90 19.77 11.53
N GLU A 32 -22.59 19.61 11.77
CA GLU A 32 -21.56 19.76 10.72
C GLU A 32 -21.55 18.54 9.80
N LEU A 33 -21.78 17.33 10.33
CA LEU A 33 -21.92 16.11 9.50
C LEU A 33 -23.13 16.25 8.54
N ASP A 34 -24.27 16.72 9.03
CA ASP A 34 -25.45 16.98 8.21
C ASP A 34 -25.17 17.98 7.10
N PHE A 35 -24.57 19.11 7.44
CA PHE A 35 -24.24 20.18 6.51
C PHE A 35 -23.29 19.70 5.42
N GLN A 36 -22.20 19.03 5.78
CA GLN A 36 -21.21 18.58 4.80
C GLN A 36 -21.74 17.46 3.90
N ALA A 37 -22.55 16.54 4.42
CA ALA A 37 -23.19 15.51 3.60
C ALA A 37 -24.17 16.14 2.58
N GLU A 38 -24.94 17.15 2.97
CA GLU A 38 -25.82 17.90 2.08
C GLU A 38 -25.04 18.67 1.01
N GLU A 39 -23.91 19.30 1.38
CA GLU A 39 -23.03 19.99 0.44
C GLU A 39 -22.41 19.01 -0.58
N MET A 40 -21.94 17.84 -0.16
CA MET A 40 -21.42 16.80 -1.06
C MET A 40 -22.51 16.33 -2.03
N LYS A 41 -23.72 16.09 -1.55
CA LYS A 41 -24.87 15.74 -2.39
C LYS A 41 -25.22 16.84 -3.38
N ALA A 42 -25.28 18.08 -2.95
CA ALA A 42 -25.57 19.24 -3.79
C ALA A 42 -24.49 19.45 -4.86
N ALA A 43 -23.22 19.20 -4.51
CA ALA A 43 -22.09 19.24 -5.43
C ALA A 43 -22.04 18.07 -6.42
N GLY A 44 -22.93 17.08 -6.26
CA GLY A 44 -23.09 15.99 -7.20
C GLY A 44 -22.25 14.76 -6.91
N MET A 45 -21.65 14.63 -5.74
CA MET A 45 -20.93 13.43 -5.32
C MET A 45 -21.87 12.25 -5.13
N GLY A 46 -21.38 11.02 -5.36
CA GLY A 46 -22.13 9.78 -5.23
C GLY A 46 -22.07 9.17 -3.84
N GLY A 47 -21.09 9.55 -3.05
CA GLY A 47 -20.85 9.02 -1.71
C GLY A 47 -19.63 9.64 -1.07
N PHE A 48 -19.11 8.98 -0.03
CA PHE A 48 -17.89 9.38 0.66
C PHE A 48 -17.25 8.18 1.38
N PHE A 49 -15.96 8.30 1.68
CA PHE A 49 -15.24 7.39 2.58
C PHE A 49 -15.08 8.06 3.94
N ILE A 50 -15.63 7.46 5.01
CA ILE A 50 -15.42 7.96 6.38
C ILE A 50 -14.00 7.62 6.78
N HIS A 51 -13.17 8.63 6.95
CA HIS A 51 -11.73 8.53 7.17
C HIS A 51 -11.30 9.30 8.41
N SER A 52 -10.73 8.61 9.42
CA SER A 52 -10.04 9.28 10.52
C SER A 52 -8.77 9.97 10.00
N ARG A 53 -8.53 11.19 10.42
CA ARG A 53 -7.39 11.98 9.92
C ARG A 53 -6.67 12.69 11.06
N GLU A 54 -5.44 13.12 10.82
CA GLU A 54 -4.61 13.86 11.79
C GLU A 54 -5.34 15.11 12.29
N GLY A 55 -5.44 15.25 13.61
CA GLY A 55 -6.19 16.30 14.28
C GLY A 55 -7.59 15.90 14.75
N LEU A 56 -7.98 14.63 14.56
CA LEU A 56 -9.21 14.08 15.13
C LEU A 56 -9.16 14.15 16.66
N GLU A 57 -10.20 14.76 17.27
CA GLU A 57 -10.35 14.84 18.72
C GLU A 57 -11.25 13.74 19.28
N THR A 58 -12.19 13.23 18.48
CA THR A 58 -12.98 12.05 18.83
C THR A 58 -12.12 10.79 18.73
N PRO A 59 -11.87 10.03 19.82
CA PRO A 59 -10.96 8.89 19.76
C PRO A 59 -11.44 7.84 18.74
N TYR A 60 -10.54 7.45 17.84
CA TYR A 60 -10.80 6.47 16.81
C TYR A 60 -11.32 5.14 17.40
N LEU A 61 -12.34 4.56 16.79
CA LEU A 61 -13.05 3.35 17.24
C LEU A 61 -13.67 3.44 18.65
N SER A 62 -13.76 4.62 19.28
CA SER A 62 -14.52 4.79 20.52
C SER A 62 -16.04 4.61 20.29
N GLU A 63 -16.82 4.58 21.37
CA GLU A 63 -18.29 4.57 21.24
C GLU A 63 -18.78 5.85 20.54
N GLU A 64 -18.24 7.01 20.90
CA GLU A 64 -18.56 8.30 20.25
C GLU A 64 -18.21 8.28 18.74
N TRP A 65 -17.08 7.67 18.36
CA TRP A 65 -16.75 7.45 16.94
C TRP A 65 -17.81 6.61 16.23
N MET A 66 -18.18 5.49 16.83
CA MET A 66 -19.16 4.57 16.24
C MET A 66 -20.56 5.19 16.14
N GLU A 67 -20.95 6.03 17.10
CA GLU A 67 -22.21 6.80 17.06
C GLU A 67 -22.19 7.82 15.90
N ASN A 68 -21.10 8.53 15.71
CA ASN A 68 -20.95 9.49 14.60
C ASN A 68 -20.95 8.78 13.23
N VAL A 69 -20.31 7.61 13.12
CA VAL A 69 -20.33 6.79 11.91
C VAL A 69 -21.75 6.31 11.59
N GLU A 70 -22.48 5.77 12.57
CA GLU A 70 -23.86 5.33 12.41
C GLU A 70 -24.75 6.51 11.99
N TYR A 71 -24.62 7.66 12.66
CA TYR A 71 -25.35 8.87 12.31
C TYR A 71 -25.10 9.31 10.86
N SER A 72 -23.86 9.30 10.41
CA SER A 72 -23.47 9.67 9.04
C SER A 72 -24.02 8.69 7.99
N ILE A 73 -24.11 7.39 8.32
CA ILE A 73 -24.71 6.39 7.45
C ILE A 73 -26.21 6.59 7.32
N ASP A 74 -26.90 6.89 8.43
CA ASP A 74 -28.33 7.19 8.43
C ASP A 74 -28.65 8.47 7.61
N LYS A 75 -27.77 9.46 7.69
CA LYS A 75 -27.87 10.68 6.86
C LYS A 75 -27.63 10.34 5.39
N ALA A 76 -26.60 9.57 5.07
CA ALA A 76 -26.26 9.16 3.70
C ALA A 76 -27.41 8.35 3.07
N GLU A 77 -28.06 7.45 3.81
CA GLU A 77 -29.24 6.70 3.35
C GLU A 77 -30.38 7.63 2.93
N LYS A 78 -30.68 8.63 3.74
CA LYS A 78 -31.71 9.63 3.44
C LYS A 78 -31.39 10.46 2.20
N GLU A 79 -30.14 10.83 2.01
CA GLU A 79 -29.65 11.60 0.86
C GLU A 79 -29.39 10.74 -0.39
N GLY A 80 -29.43 9.40 -0.27
CA GLY A 80 -29.08 8.47 -1.35
C GLY A 80 -27.62 8.56 -1.75
N LEU A 81 -26.72 8.67 -0.77
CA LEU A 81 -25.27 8.61 -0.90
C LEU A 81 -24.75 7.23 -0.52
N GLU A 82 -23.67 6.78 -1.18
CA GLU A 82 -22.95 5.58 -0.79
C GLU A 82 -21.93 5.91 0.30
N VAL A 83 -21.79 5.00 1.26
CA VAL A 83 -20.76 5.11 2.31
C VAL A 83 -19.74 4.00 2.16
N TRP A 84 -18.49 4.37 2.28
CA TRP A 84 -17.35 3.49 2.40
C TRP A 84 -16.65 3.77 3.72
N ILE A 85 -16.01 2.77 4.29
CA ILE A 85 -15.31 2.88 5.56
C ILE A 85 -13.82 2.75 5.29
N TYR A 86 -13.06 3.73 5.71
CA TYR A 86 -11.59 3.65 5.76
C TYR A 86 -11.20 2.82 6.99
N ASP A 87 -10.37 1.78 6.80
CA ASP A 87 -10.17 0.74 7.82
C ASP A 87 -9.11 1.07 8.87
N GLU A 88 -8.54 2.28 8.84
CA GLU A 88 -7.43 2.69 9.70
C GLU A 88 -7.69 4.04 10.39
N ASP A 89 -6.91 4.34 11.42
CA ASP A 89 -6.84 5.67 12.04
C ASP A 89 -6.12 6.67 11.13
N LYS A 90 -4.90 6.34 10.75
CA LYS A 90 -4.05 7.08 9.82
C LYS A 90 -3.30 6.07 8.95
N TRP A 91 -3.05 6.39 7.68
CA TRP A 91 -2.29 5.51 6.79
C TRP A 91 -0.89 5.18 7.39
N PRO A 92 -0.27 4.06 7.03
CA PRO A 92 -0.84 2.97 6.22
C PRO A 92 -1.71 2.02 7.03
N SER A 93 -2.62 1.32 6.33
CA SER A 93 -3.54 0.36 6.94
C SER A 93 -2.86 -0.87 7.53
N GLY A 94 -3.46 -1.44 8.57
CA GLY A 94 -3.07 -2.69 9.20
C GLY A 94 -2.79 -2.61 10.70
N SER A 95 -2.75 -1.40 11.28
CA SER A 95 -2.35 -1.17 12.67
C SER A 95 -3.51 -0.82 13.63
N ALA A 96 -4.66 -0.43 13.08
CA ALA A 96 -5.78 0.10 13.87
C ALA A 96 -5.33 1.19 14.86
N GLY A 97 -4.57 2.18 14.36
CA GLY A 97 -3.98 3.23 15.18
C GLY A 97 -2.95 2.72 16.20
N GLY A 98 -2.32 1.58 15.95
CA GLY A 98 -1.36 0.94 16.86
C GLY A 98 -1.98 -0.04 17.86
N MET A 99 -3.30 -0.18 17.89
CA MET A 99 -3.98 -1.09 18.81
C MET A 99 -3.60 -2.57 18.58
N VAL A 100 -3.28 -2.96 17.35
CA VAL A 100 -2.85 -4.34 17.05
C VAL A 100 -1.56 -4.67 17.77
N SER A 101 -0.53 -3.85 17.62
CA SER A 101 0.76 -4.07 18.29
C SER A 101 0.68 -3.88 19.80
N CYS A 102 -0.30 -3.09 20.30
CA CYS A 102 -0.59 -2.97 21.73
C CYS A 102 -1.04 -4.31 22.36
N GLU A 103 -1.81 -5.12 21.64
CA GLU A 103 -2.29 -6.42 22.15
C GLU A 103 -1.13 -7.42 22.39
N ASN A 104 -0.12 -7.41 21.54
CA ASN A 104 1.07 -8.25 21.70
C ASN A 104 2.29 -7.58 21.04
N PRO A 105 2.94 -6.64 21.74
CA PRO A 105 4.00 -5.80 21.17
C PRO A 105 5.17 -6.59 20.58
N ARG A 106 5.48 -7.74 21.15
CA ARG A 106 6.62 -8.56 20.71
C ARG A 106 6.33 -9.33 19.43
N GLU A 107 5.14 -9.89 19.32
CA GLU A 107 4.75 -10.77 18.21
C GLU A 107 4.12 -10.00 17.06
N TYR A 108 3.37 -8.93 17.35
CA TYR A 108 2.55 -8.23 16.37
C TYR A 108 3.19 -6.97 15.80
N SER A 109 4.23 -6.42 16.44
CA SER A 109 4.96 -5.28 15.86
C SER A 109 5.75 -5.69 14.63
N ALA A 110 5.85 -4.79 13.67
CA ALA A 110 6.67 -4.95 12.48
C ALA A 110 8.13 -5.26 12.82
N LYS A 111 8.79 -6.02 11.97
CA LYS A 111 10.16 -6.52 12.20
C LYS A 111 11.03 -6.32 10.99
N GLY A 112 12.32 -6.11 11.24
CA GLY A 112 13.36 -6.07 10.23
C GLY A 112 14.48 -7.06 10.53
N LEU A 113 15.06 -7.60 9.48
CA LEU A 113 16.32 -8.31 9.54
C LEU A 113 17.43 -7.29 9.26
N THR A 114 18.28 -7.03 10.25
CA THR A 114 19.38 -6.09 10.16
C THR A 114 20.72 -6.81 10.12
N LEU A 115 21.72 -6.15 9.53
CA LEU A 115 23.08 -6.66 9.46
C LEU A 115 24.04 -5.76 10.21
N GLU A 116 24.79 -6.35 11.14
CA GLU A 116 25.95 -5.73 11.79
C GLU A 116 27.22 -6.42 11.30
N VAL A 117 28.24 -5.65 10.98
CA VAL A 117 29.53 -6.14 10.47
C VAL A 117 30.63 -5.73 11.43
N ILE A 118 31.36 -6.68 11.97
CA ILE A 118 32.48 -6.43 12.89
C ILE A 118 33.76 -7.17 12.46
N SER A 119 34.87 -6.77 13.03
CA SER A 119 36.13 -7.50 12.82
C SER A 119 36.15 -8.84 13.58
N PRO A 120 36.97 -9.81 13.16
CA PRO A 120 37.17 -11.05 13.91
C PRO A 120 37.66 -10.83 15.35
N GLU A 121 38.47 -9.81 15.58
CA GLU A 121 39.00 -9.45 16.90
C GLU A 121 37.90 -8.93 17.84
N GLU A 122 36.98 -8.10 17.30
CA GLU A 122 35.83 -7.61 18.05
C GLU A 122 34.85 -8.75 18.36
N ALA A 123 34.66 -9.68 17.41
CA ALA A 123 33.83 -10.85 17.61
C ALA A 123 34.35 -11.76 18.71
N GLU A 124 35.67 -12.00 18.78
CA GLU A 124 36.26 -12.82 19.83
C GLU A 124 36.08 -12.19 21.22
N LYS A 125 36.23 -10.84 21.33
CA LYS A 125 35.99 -10.11 22.58
C LYS A 125 34.54 -10.20 23.08
N GLN A 126 33.58 -10.46 22.19
CA GLN A 126 32.13 -10.48 22.47
C GLN A 126 31.53 -11.89 22.31
N LYS A 127 32.34 -12.93 22.15
CA LYS A 127 31.91 -14.29 21.79
C LYS A 127 30.73 -14.82 22.62
N ASP A 128 30.76 -14.59 23.92
CA ASP A 128 29.69 -14.99 24.84
C ASP A 128 28.36 -14.23 24.61
N LYS A 129 28.43 -13.11 23.91
CA LYS A 129 27.26 -12.29 23.55
C LYS A 129 26.73 -12.62 22.15
N LEU A 130 27.52 -13.23 21.29
CA LEU A 130 27.19 -13.52 19.90
C LEU A 130 26.66 -14.95 19.70
N CYS A 131 25.73 -15.38 20.55
CA CYS A 131 25.10 -16.68 20.43
C CYS A 131 23.82 -16.59 19.63
N GLU A 132 23.66 -17.47 18.66
CA GLU A 132 22.41 -17.63 17.90
C GLU A 132 21.26 -17.91 18.87
N GLY A 133 20.10 -17.29 18.61
CA GLY A 133 18.93 -17.38 19.46
C GLY A 133 18.95 -16.49 20.68
N LYS A 134 20.06 -15.77 20.97
CA LYS A 134 20.12 -14.85 22.10
C LYS A 134 19.21 -13.65 21.87
N GLU A 135 18.34 -13.41 22.84
CA GLU A 135 17.41 -12.29 22.84
C GLU A 135 17.97 -11.07 23.55
N TYR A 136 17.62 -9.90 23.05
CA TYR A 136 17.89 -8.58 23.59
C TYR A 136 16.57 -7.83 23.75
N ALA A 137 16.60 -6.66 24.38
CA ALA A 137 15.39 -5.87 24.60
C ALA A 137 14.66 -5.51 23.29
N ASP A 138 15.43 -5.24 22.24
CA ASP A 138 14.97 -4.77 20.94
C ASP A 138 15.07 -5.82 19.80
N GLY A 139 15.52 -7.03 20.10
CA GLY A 139 15.67 -8.01 19.03
C GLY A 139 16.24 -9.37 19.46
N LYS A 140 16.63 -10.15 18.43
CA LYS A 140 17.17 -11.50 18.57
C LYS A 140 18.25 -11.75 17.53
N ILE A 141 19.36 -12.38 17.90
CA ILE A 141 20.36 -12.86 16.94
C ILE A 141 19.78 -14.09 16.22
N LEU A 142 19.64 -13.99 14.90
CA LEU A 142 19.18 -15.09 14.04
C LEU A 142 20.33 -15.91 13.47
N GLY A 143 21.50 -15.29 13.28
CA GLY A 143 22.67 -15.99 12.78
C GLY A 143 23.94 -15.16 12.97
N VAL A 144 25.05 -15.87 13.13
CA VAL A 144 26.40 -15.30 13.13
C VAL A 144 27.19 -16.03 12.06
N TYR A 145 27.91 -15.28 11.24
CA TYR A 145 28.63 -15.84 10.11
C TYR A 145 30.04 -15.27 10.06
N THR A 146 30.97 -16.07 9.59
CA THR A 146 32.31 -15.62 9.23
C THR A 146 32.40 -15.56 7.72
N ALA A 147 32.79 -14.40 7.17
CA ALA A 147 32.83 -14.15 5.75
C ALA A 147 34.16 -13.55 5.30
N GLN A 148 34.61 -13.89 4.10
CA GLN A 148 35.63 -13.17 3.37
C GLN A 148 34.95 -12.29 2.33
N ILE A 149 35.12 -10.95 2.44
CA ILE A 149 34.38 -9.96 1.63
C ILE A 149 35.39 -9.06 0.91
N ILE A 150 35.27 -8.96 -0.41
CA ILE A 150 36.04 -8.05 -1.25
C ILE A 150 35.06 -7.24 -2.09
N LYS A 151 35.13 -5.91 -2.02
CA LYS A 151 34.30 -5.00 -2.83
C LYS A 151 32.81 -5.35 -2.82
N ASN A 152 32.24 -5.57 -1.64
CA ASN A 152 30.84 -5.95 -1.43
C ASN A 152 30.47 -7.37 -1.96
N GLU A 153 31.43 -8.22 -2.29
CA GLU A 153 31.20 -9.60 -2.70
C GLU A 153 31.71 -10.58 -1.63
N ILE A 154 30.85 -11.50 -1.20
CA ILE A 154 31.20 -12.63 -0.34
C ILE A 154 31.86 -13.72 -1.18
N LEU A 155 33.17 -13.91 -1.00
CA LEU A 155 33.92 -14.97 -1.63
C LEU A 155 33.78 -16.30 -0.88
N LYS A 156 33.68 -16.23 0.45
CA LYS A 156 33.51 -17.39 1.32
C LYS A 156 32.59 -17.03 2.49
N LEU A 157 31.63 -17.88 2.79
CA LEU A 157 30.68 -17.75 3.88
C LEU A 157 30.65 -19.03 4.70
N ASN A 158 30.77 -18.93 6.02
CA ASN A 158 30.61 -20.03 6.96
C ASN A 158 29.67 -19.64 8.08
N SER A 159 28.78 -20.53 8.49
CA SER A 159 27.95 -20.32 9.68
C SER A 159 28.80 -20.42 10.95
N GLY A 160 28.52 -19.54 11.90
CA GLY A 160 29.24 -19.43 13.16
C GLY A 160 30.55 -18.67 13.07
N ILE A 161 31.20 -18.50 14.24
CA ILE A 161 32.54 -17.91 14.35
C ILE A 161 33.54 -19.01 14.09
N VAL A 162 34.09 -19.06 12.88
CA VAL A 162 35.10 -20.03 12.47
C VAL A 162 36.45 -19.31 12.38
N GLN A 163 37.52 -19.97 12.81
CA GLN A 163 38.85 -19.44 12.66
C GLN A 163 39.18 -19.25 11.16
N MET A 164 39.38 -18.03 10.76
CA MET A 164 39.77 -17.65 9.40
C MET A 164 41.20 -17.14 9.40
N PRO A 165 41.92 -17.23 8.27
CA PRO A 165 43.21 -16.55 8.12
C PRO A 165 43.05 -15.05 8.50
N GLU A 166 44.01 -14.54 9.23
CA GLU A 166 44.10 -13.09 9.48
C GLU A 166 44.27 -12.37 8.14
N SER A 167 43.21 -11.72 7.68
CA SER A 167 43.23 -10.89 6.49
C SER A 167 42.32 -9.68 6.71
N GLU A 168 42.68 -8.56 6.12
CA GLU A 168 41.85 -7.34 6.14
C GLU A 168 40.45 -7.55 5.51
N GLU A 169 40.24 -8.64 4.81
CA GLU A 169 39.01 -9.02 4.12
C GLU A 169 38.07 -9.87 4.98
N SER A 170 38.55 -10.37 6.12
CA SER A 170 37.75 -11.21 7.02
C SER A 170 36.80 -10.37 7.86
N ARG A 171 35.54 -10.80 7.91
CA ARG A 171 34.47 -10.14 8.69
C ARG A 171 33.63 -11.15 9.44
N VAL A 172 33.06 -10.71 10.53
CA VAL A 172 31.97 -11.42 11.20
C VAL A 172 30.68 -10.65 10.97
N LEU A 173 29.69 -11.34 10.42
CA LEU A 173 28.38 -10.84 10.08
C LEU A 173 27.38 -11.32 11.14
N ILE A 174 26.64 -10.38 11.74
CA ILE A 174 25.66 -10.67 12.77
C ILE A 174 24.30 -10.25 12.23
N LEU A 175 23.45 -11.22 11.99
CA LEU A 175 22.06 -10.97 11.59
C LEU A 175 21.16 -10.90 12.82
N ARG A 176 20.43 -9.79 12.93
CA ARG A 176 19.48 -9.55 14.02
C ARG A 176 18.07 -9.41 13.46
N ARG A 177 17.12 -10.05 14.09
CA ARG A 177 15.72 -9.69 13.97
C ARG A 177 15.49 -8.55 14.96
N GLU A 178 15.16 -7.37 14.47
CA GLU A 178 14.81 -6.20 15.27
C GLU A 178 13.30 -5.93 15.18
N ILE A 179 12.74 -5.42 16.26
CA ILE A 179 11.34 -5.00 16.35
C ILE A 179 11.30 -3.50 16.14
N SER A 180 10.30 -3.02 15.40
CA SER A 180 10.08 -1.61 15.15
C SER A 180 9.89 -0.82 16.44
N ASP A 181 10.38 0.41 16.45
CA ASP A 181 10.19 1.34 17.56
C ASP A 181 8.73 1.84 17.59
N ILE A 182 8.32 2.31 18.76
CA ILE A 182 7.05 3.01 18.94
C ILE A 182 7.13 4.42 18.32
N SER A 183 6.00 4.95 17.87
CA SER A 183 5.93 6.27 17.28
C SER A 183 4.60 6.96 17.62
N GLU A 184 4.62 8.29 17.66
CA GLU A 184 3.42 9.12 17.85
C GLU A 184 2.41 8.92 16.69
N TRP A 185 2.89 8.55 15.50
CA TRP A 185 2.05 8.25 14.35
C TRP A 185 1.10 7.07 14.62
N TYR A 186 1.56 6.08 15.36
CA TYR A 186 0.79 4.93 15.83
C TYR A 186 0.33 5.09 17.28
N ASN A 187 0.07 6.32 17.73
CA ASN A 187 -0.44 6.67 19.06
C ASN A 187 0.40 6.10 20.22
N GLY A 188 1.73 6.12 20.06
CA GLY A 188 2.68 5.60 21.06
C GLY A 188 2.94 4.10 20.99
N PHE A 189 2.47 3.43 19.94
CA PHE A 189 2.73 2.02 19.66
C PHE A 189 3.62 1.85 18.43
N ALA A 190 3.92 0.60 18.05
CA ALA A 190 4.66 0.27 16.84
C ALA A 190 3.70 -0.07 15.69
N PRO A 191 4.15 0.07 14.42
CA PRO A 191 3.42 -0.47 13.27
C PRO A 191 3.29 -1.99 13.35
N THR A 192 2.33 -2.56 12.62
CA THR A 192 2.00 -3.97 12.66
C THR A 192 2.83 -4.80 11.68
N ASP A 193 3.16 -6.03 12.06
CA ASP A 193 3.71 -7.07 11.17
C ASP A 193 2.61 -7.63 10.26
N ASN A 194 2.40 -7.01 9.11
CA ASN A 194 1.40 -7.41 8.12
C ASN A 194 1.75 -8.74 7.39
N LEU A 195 2.93 -9.33 7.65
CA LEU A 195 3.27 -10.70 7.25
C LEU A 195 2.87 -11.75 8.30
N ASN A 196 2.36 -11.31 9.46
CA ASN A 196 1.91 -12.18 10.54
C ASN A 196 0.40 -12.38 10.48
N PRO A 197 -0.12 -13.57 10.12
CA PRO A 197 -1.56 -13.81 10.01
C PRO A 197 -2.35 -13.60 11.31
N GLU A 198 -1.71 -13.77 12.50
CA GLU A 198 -2.37 -13.54 13.79
C GLU A 198 -2.56 -12.03 14.04
N ALA A 199 -1.55 -11.23 13.72
CA ALA A 199 -1.64 -9.77 13.81
C ALA A 199 -2.74 -9.24 12.89
N VAL A 200 -2.81 -9.72 11.65
CA VAL A 200 -3.86 -9.32 10.69
C VAL A 200 -5.24 -9.78 11.14
N ARG A 201 -5.37 -10.97 11.72
CA ARG A 201 -6.63 -11.41 12.33
C ARG A 201 -7.08 -10.50 13.47
N THR A 202 -6.13 -10.03 14.28
CA THR A 202 -6.38 -9.05 15.34
C THR A 202 -6.83 -7.72 14.75
N PHE A 203 -6.20 -7.24 13.67
CA PHE A 203 -6.63 -6.05 12.94
C PHE A 203 -8.08 -6.15 12.47
N ILE A 204 -8.44 -7.24 11.79
CA ILE A 204 -9.82 -7.50 11.34
C ILE A 204 -10.79 -7.52 12.54
N GLY A 205 -10.38 -8.11 13.65
CA GLY A 205 -11.19 -8.19 14.88
C GLY A 205 -11.44 -6.83 15.53
N LEU A 206 -10.43 -5.97 15.56
CA LEU A 206 -10.51 -4.63 16.17
C LEU A 206 -11.28 -3.62 15.28
N THR A 207 -11.17 -3.74 13.97
CA THR A 207 -11.77 -2.82 12.99
C THR A 207 -13.02 -3.42 12.35
N HIS A 208 -12.88 -4.23 11.34
CA HIS A 208 -13.94 -4.78 10.49
C HIS A 208 -15.07 -5.46 11.28
N GLU A 209 -14.73 -6.32 12.25
CA GLU A 209 -15.71 -7.00 13.10
C GLU A 209 -16.45 -6.03 14.03
N ARG A 210 -15.80 -4.95 14.46
CA ARG A 210 -16.44 -3.91 15.27
C ARG A 210 -17.48 -3.16 14.45
N TYR A 211 -17.13 -2.74 13.24
CA TYR A 211 -18.08 -2.13 12.31
C TYR A 211 -19.22 -3.10 11.96
N ARG A 212 -18.92 -4.37 11.69
CA ARG A 212 -19.96 -5.39 11.41
C ARG A 212 -20.97 -5.54 12.53
N LYS A 213 -20.51 -5.58 13.77
CA LYS A 213 -21.40 -5.73 14.94
C LYS A 213 -22.40 -4.57 15.05
N ARG A 214 -21.97 -3.35 14.71
CA ARG A 214 -22.80 -2.15 14.79
C ARG A 214 -23.61 -1.90 13.52
N LEU A 215 -22.99 -2.02 12.38
CA LEU A 215 -23.45 -1.53 11.08
C LEU A 215 -23.77 -2.64 10.07
N GLY A 216 -23.65 -3.91 10.43
CA GLY A 216 -23.84 -5.04 9.50
C GLY A 216 -25.20 -5.06 8.81
N HIS A 217 -26.23 -4.45 9.41
CA HIS A 217 -27.56 -4.32 8.80
C HIS A 217 -27.59 -3.35 7.60
N GLN A 218 -26.59 -2.48 7.45
CA GLN A 218 -26.39 -1.53 6.34
C GLN A 218 -25.42 -2.06 5.27
N PHE A 219 -24.75 -3.18 5.52
CA PHE A 219 -23.80 -3.77 4.58
C PHE A 219 -24.49 -4.20 3.28
N GLY A 220 -23.87 -3.87 2.15
CA GLY A 220 -24.43 -4.08 0.81
C GLY A 220 -25.58 -3.13 0.42
N LYS A 221 -26.05 -2.31 1.35
CA LYS A 221 -27.08 -1.28 1.13
C LYS A 221 -26.40 0.10 1.01
N THR A 222 -26.39 0.86 2.09
CA THR A 222 -25.73 2.17 2.17
C THR A 222 -24.22 2.01 2.29
N VAL A 223 -23.73 1.09 3.13
CA VAL A 223 -22.30 0.77 3.28
C VAL A 223 -21.89 -0.20 2.18
N LYS A 224 -21.02 0.23 1.28
CA LYS A 224 -20.57 -0.52 0.11
C LYS A 224 -19.33 -1.38 0.37
N GLY A 225 -18.44 -0.94 1.25
CA GLY A 225 -17.22 -1.67 1.53
C GLY A 225 -16.24 -0.93 2.41
N PHE A 226 -15.03 -1.47 2.43
CA PHE A 226 -13.88 -0.94 3.13
C PHE A 226 -12.80 -0.49 2.16
N PHE A 227 -12.05 0.51 2.57
CA PHE A 227 -10.83 0.96 1.91
C PHE A 227 -9.64 0.62 2.79
N THR A 228 -8.67 -0.08 2.23
CA THR A 228 -7.37 -0.37 2.84
C THR A 228 -6.30 0.44 2.11
N ASP A 229 -5.61 1.29 2.86
CA ASP A 229 -4.74 2.33 2.33
C ASP A 229 -3.27 1.97 2.51
N GLU A 230 -2.57 1.80 1.40
CA GLU A 230 -1.13 1.55 1.35
C GLU A 230 -0.61 0.50 2.34
N PRO A 231 -1.33 -0.62 2.57
CA PRO A 231 -0.85 -1.64 3.49
C PRO A 231 0.50 -2.15 3.01
N ASN A 232 1.47 -2.23 3.92
CA ASN A 232 2.82 -2.58 3.55
C ASN A 232 3.49 -3.47 4.60
N VAL A 233 4.65 -4.01 4.23
CA VAL A 233 5.45 -4.93 5.05
C VAL A 233 6.72 -4.26 5.59
N CYS A 234 6.79 -2.95 5.50
CA CYS A 234 7.96 -2.15 5.78
C CYS A 234 7.59 -1.01 6.73
N ASP A 235 8.32 -0.86 7.82
CA ASP A 235 8.19 0.30 8.67
C ASP A 235 9.09 1.43 8.20
N PHE A 236 8.48 2.47 7.62
CA PHE A 236 9.20 3.62 7.10
C PHE A 236 9.85 4.50 8.17
N TYR A 237 9.33 4.49 9.38
CA TYR A 237 9.67 5.52 10.35
C TYR A 237 10.70 5.07 11.39
N SER A 238 10.77 3.79 11.74
CA SER A 238 11.58 3.37 12.88
C SER A 238 12.81 2.55 12.53
N ILE A 239 12.74 1.63 11.58
CA ILE A 239 13.90 0.80 11.23
C ILE A 239 14.97 1.63 10.51
N PHE A 240 14.56 2.62 9.69
CA PHE A 240 15.47 3.53 8.99
C PHE A 240 16.34 4.38 9.91
N THR A 241 15.85 4.70 11.11
CA THR A 241 16.57 5.57 12.04
C THR A 241 17.76 4.89 12.71
N LYS A 242 17.87 3.55 12.65
CA LYS A 242 18.95 2.78 13.29
C LYS A 242 20.27 2.76 12.49
N GLY A 243 20.28 3.30 11.27
CA GLY A 243 21.49 3.44 10.43
C GLY A 243 22.15 2.13 10.01
N ARG A 244 21.45 1.00 10.11
CA ARG A 244 21.91 -0.32 9.69
C ARG A 244 21.21 -0.75 8.40
N PRO A 245 21.89 -1.49 7.51
CA PRO A 245 21.23 -2.14 6.39
C PRO A 245 20.17 -3.10 6.90
N TRP A 246 19.00 -3.12 6.27
CA TRP A 246 17.90 -3.98 6.69
C TRP A 246 17.02 -4.43 5.51
N VAL A 247 16.28 -5.52 5.73
CA VAL A 247 15.19 -5.97 4.87
C VAL A 247 13.98 -6.30 5.74
N THR A 248 12.78 -6.24 5.17
CA THR A 248 11.56 -6.66 5.89
C THR A 248 11.70 -8.09 6.40
N PHE A 249 11.09 -8.38 7.54
CA PHE A 249 11.16 -9.71 8.15
C PHE A 249 9.91 -9.97 9.00
N SER A 250 9.54 -11.23 9.12
CA SER A 250 8.57 -11.75 10.07
C SER A 250 9.05 -13.08 10.61
N ASP A 251 8.71 -13.39 11.86
CA ASP A 251 9.17 -14.63 12.49
C ASP A 251 8.67 -15.89 11.76
N GLY A 252 7.51 -15.81 11.11
CA GLY A 252 6.95 -16.88 10.27
C GLY A 252 7.58 -17.04 8.88
N LEU A 253 8.31 -16.03 8.39
CA LEU A 253 8.83 -15.98 7.02
C LEU A 253 9.81 -17.12 6.70
N PRO A 254 10.81 -17.48 7.53
CA PRO A 254 11.74 -18.56 7.20
C PRO A 254 11.04 -19.91 7.01
N ALA A 255 10.09 -20.25 7.86
CA ALA A 255 9.33 -21.50 7.75
C ALA A 255 8.41 -21.51 6.51
N TYR A 256 7.78 -20.38 6.20
CA TYR A 256 6.99 -20.22 4.99
C TYR A 256 7.86 -20.34 3.74
N PHE A 257 9.03 -19.69 3.73
CA PHE A 257 10.02 -19.80 2.66
C PHE A 257 10.43 -21.24 2.41
N GLU A 258 10.86 -21.96 3.47
CA GLU A 258 11.31 -23.35 3.35
C GLU A 258 10.21 -24.24 2.75
N ARG A 259 8.97 -24.07 3.19
CA ARG A 259 7.81 -24.80 2.64
C ARG A 259 7.59 -24.51 1.16
N LYS A 260 7.76 -23.26 0.73
CA LYS A 260 7.49 -22.83 -0.67
C LYS A 260 8.67 -23.06 -1.61
N ARG A 261 9.92 -22.96 -1.12
CA ARG A 261 11.15 -22.99 -1.95
C ARG A 261 11.96 -24.29 -1.79
N GLY A 262 11.70 -25.07 -0.74
CA GLY A 262 12.33 -26.38 -0.52
C GLY A 262 13.73 -26.33 0.09
N TYR A 263 14.15 -25.18 0.65
CA TYR A 263 15.43 -25.06 1.37
C TYR A 263 15.35 -23.99 2.47
N CYS A 264 16.18 -24.13 3.51
CA CYS A 264 16.27 -23.16 4.61
C CYS A 264 17.02 -21.90 4.16
N PRO A 265 16.42 -20.70 4.25
CA PRO A 265 17.07 -19.48 3.78
C PRO A 265 18.09 -18.92 4.77
N VAL A 266 17.98 -19.24 6.08
CA VAL A 266 18.74 -18.58 7.14
C VAL A 266 20.26 -18.60 6.91
N PRO A 267 20.89 -19.72 6.50
CA PRO A 267 22.33 -19.74 6.23
C PRO A 267 22.76 -18.83 5.07
N LEU A 268 21.83 -18.38 4.24
CA LEU A 268 22.07 -17.58 3.04
C LEU A 268 21.69 -16.11 3.20
N PHE A 269 21.03 -15.72 4.29
CA PHE A 269 20.59 -14.34 4.51
C PHE A 269 21.67 -13.26 4.34
N PRO A 270 22.98 -13.49 4.60
CA PRO A 270 24.01 -12.50 4.28
C PRO A 270 24.01 -12.05 2.81
N TYR A 271 23.54 -12.88 1.88
CA TYR A 271 23.40 -12.53 0.46
C TYR A 271 22.24 -11.58 0.15
N LEU A 272 21.37 -11.27 1.10
CA LEU A 272 20.41 -10.18 0.99
C LEU A 272 21.08 -8.79 1.09
N PHE A 273 22.35 -8.77 1.56
CA PHE A 273 23.13 -7.55 1.79
C PHE A 273 24.38 -7.47 0.92
N TYR A 274 24.97 -8.60 0.58
CA TYR A 274 26.18 -8.70 -0.21
C TYR A 274 25.98 -9.54 -1.45
N ASP A 275 26.76 -9.26 -2.50
CA ASP A 275 26.83 -10.13 -3.67
C ASP A 275 27.60 -11.40 -3.35
N GLY A 276 27.51 -12.41 -4.21
CA GLY A 276 28.21 -13.66 -4.09
C GLY A 276 27.49 -14.79 -4.82
N LYS A 277 28.12 -15.97 -4.81
CA LYS A 277 27.60 -17.10 -5.57
C LYS A 277 26.19 -17.53 -5.11
N GLY A 278 25.20 -17.39 -5.99
CA GLY A 278 23.82 -17.80 -5.75
C GLY A 278 22.96 -16.73 -5.06
N CYS A 279 23.48 -15.51 -4.84
CA CYS A 279 22.72 -14.41 -4.26
C CYS A 279 21.44 -14.08 -5.05
N GLU A 280 21.50 -14.12 -6.37
CA GLU A 280 20.37 -13.82 -7.25
C GLU A 280 19.19 -14.78 -7.02
N LYS A 281 19.46 -16.07 -6.90
CA LYS A 281 18.42 -17.05 -6.60
C LYS A 281 17.80 -16.81 -5.22
N LEU A 282 18.62 -16.56 -4.20
CA LEU A 282 18.11 -16.29 -2.85
C LEU A 282 17.23 -15.04 -2.84
N ARG A 283 17.70 -13.93 -3.45
CA ARG A 283 16.95 -12.66 -3.50
C ARG A 283 15.63 -12.82 -4.22
N HIS A 284 15.63 -13.46 -5.39
CA HIS A 284 14.41 -13.80 -6.11
C HIS A 284 13.44 -14.58 -5.22
N ASP A 285 13.90 -15.68 -4.62
CA ASP A 285 13.06 -16.54 -3.79
C ASP A 285 12.57 -15.81 -2.52
N TYR A 286 13.40 -14.93 -1.95
CA TYR A 286 13.06 -14.14 -0.77
C TYR A 286 11.92 -13.14 -1.06
N TRP A 287 12.10 -12.29 -2.05
CA TRP A 287 11.12 -11.26 -2.37
C TRP A 287 9.82 -11.84 -2.95
N ARG A 288 9.93 -12.90 -3.73
CA ARG A 288 8.75 -13.65 -4.13
C ARG A 288 8.02 -14.26 -2.92
N THR A 289 8.74 -14.73 -1.93
CA THR A 289 8.14 -15.24 -0.69
C THR A 289 7.47 -14.13 0.09
N VAL A 290 8.06 -12.94 0.15
CA VAL A 290 7.43 -11.76 0.77
C VAL A 290 6.13 -11.41 0.07
N ALA A 291 6.12 -11.33 -1.26
CA ALA A 291 4.91 -11.02 -2.04
C ALA A 291 3.78 -12.05 -1.81
N GLU A 292 4.12 -13.34 -1.88
CA GLU A 292 3.15 -14.43 -1.65
C GLU A 292 2.63 -14.45 -0.21
N LEU A 293 3.51 -14.25 0.78
CA LEU A 293 3.12 -14.23 2.19
C LEU A 293 2.25 -13.02 2.52
N PHE A 294 2.55 -11.85 1.96
CA PHE A 294 1.72 -10.66 2.15
C PHE A 294 0.32 -10.86 1.54
N SER A 295 0.24 -11.44 0.35
CA SER A 295 -1.05 -11.82 -0.23
C SER A 295 -1.84 -12.77 0.68
N GLU A 296 -1.19 -13.83 1.20
CA GLU A 296 -1.86 -14.85 2.03
C GLU A 296 -2.18 -14.35 3.46
N ALA A 297 -1.32 -13.51 4.04
CA ALA A 297 -1.48 -13.06 5.43
C ALA A 297 -2.41 -11.85 5.57
N TYR A 298 -2.36 -10.89 4.64
CA TYR A 298 -3.07 -9.62 4.71
C TYR A 298 -4.20 -9.50 3.70
N MET A 299 -3.89 -9.46 2.40
CA MET A 299 -4.86 -9.09 1.37
C MET A 299 -6.01 -10.10 1.24
N LYS A 300 -5.68 -11.38 1.19
CA LYS A 300 -6.67 -12.45 1.03
C LYS A 300 -7.65 -12.54 2.21
N PRO A 301 -7.24 -12.50 3.48
CA PRO A 301 -8.18 -12.53 4.61
C PRO A 301 -9.16 -11.36 4.63
N LEU A 302 -8.70 -10.14 4.28
CA LEU A 302 -9.58 -8.98 4.19
C LEU A 302 -10.58 -9.12 3.03
N TYR A 303 -10.10 -9.56 1.86
CA TYR A 303 -10.93 -9.82 0.69
C TYR A 303 -12.03 -10.84 1.01
N GLU A 304 -11.65 -12.01 1.56
CA GLU A 304 -12.58 -13.08 1.90
C GLU A 304 -13.59 -12.65 2.98
N TRP A 305 -13.15 -11.85 3.95
CA TRP A 305 -14.03 -11.30 4.97
C TRP A 305 -15.09 -10.37 4.34
N CYS A 306 -14.68 -9.43 3.49
CA CYS A 306 -15.61 -8.52 2.80
C CYS A 306 -16.59 -9.30 1.91
N GLU A 307 -16.11 -10.30 1.16
CA GLU A 307 -16.93 -11.15 0.32
C GLU A 307 -18.01 -11.90 1.13
N GLN A 308 -17.63 -12.46 2.29
CA GLN A 308 -18.56 -13.12 3.21
C GLN A 308 -19.62 -12.18 3.78
N GLN A 309 -19.31 -10.89 3.90
CA GLN A 309 -20.28 -9.88 4.36
C GLN A 309 -21.11 -9.27 3.22
N GLY A 310 -20.86 -9.64 1.96
CA GLY A 310 -21.55 -9.08 0.78
C GLY A 310 -21.22 -7.61 0.51
N ILE A 311 -20.01 -7.19 0.82
CA ILE A 311 -19.47 -5.86 0.59
C ILE A 311 -18.13 -5.94 -0.15
N GLU A 312 -17.64 -4.81 -0.65
CA GLU A 312 -16.41 -4.75 -1.43
C GLU A 312 -15.19 -4.36 -0.56
N LEU A 313 -14.02 -4.86 -0.90
CA LEU A 313 -12.72 -4.33 -0.48
C LEU A 313 -12.14 -3.52 -1.63
N THR A 314 -11.71 -2.30 -1.35
CA THR A 314 -10.97 -1.44 -2.26
C THR A 314 -9.72 -0.89 -1.58
N GLY A 315 -8.82 -0.27 -2.33
CA GLY A 315 -7.56 0.27 -1.84
C GLY A 315 -6.49 0.23 -2.91
N HIS A 316 -5.28 0.56 -2.53
CA HIS A 316 -4.09 0.57 -3.42
C HIS A 316 -2.84 0.21 -2.64
N MET A 317 -1.71 0.06 -3.37
CA MET A 317 -0.43 -0.31 -2.77
C MET A 317 0.49 0.90 -2.69
N LEU A 318 1.42 0.86 -1.76
CA LEU A 318 2.45 1.89 -1.62
C LEU A 318 3.49 1.74 -2.73
N TYR A 319 3.99 2.87 -3.27
CA TYR A 319 5.03 2.92 -4.32
C TYR A 319 4.74 2.11 -5.59
N GLU A 320 3.53 2.14 -6.06
CA GLU A 320 3.09 1.44 -7.27
C GLU A 320 3.87 1.85 -8.52
N ASN A 321 4.42 3.06 -8.53
CA ASN A 321 5.15 3.66 -9.63
C ASN A 321 6.64 3.27 -9.73
N ASP A 322 7.16 2.53 -8.73
CA ASP A 322 8.59 2.18 -8.69
C ASP A 322 8.80 0.71 -8.31
N LEU A 323 9.34 -0.10 -9.24
CA LEU A 323 9.49 -1.55 -9.06
C LEU A 323 10.47 -1.92 -7.94
N GLY A 324 11.49 -1.11 -7.69
CA GLY A 324 12.47 -1.32 -6.62
C GLY A 324 11.87 -1.07 -5.24
N TYR A 325 11.17 0.06 -5.07
CA TYR A 325 10.46 0.37 -3.82
C TYR A 325 9.29 -0.58 -3.60
N GLN A 326 8.50 -0.86 -4.63
CA GLN A 326 7.40 -1.83 -4.60
C GLN A 326 7.86 -3.20 -4.06
N THR A 327 9.05 -3.67 -4.49
CA THR A 327 9.66 -4.89 -3.96
C THR A 327 9.80 -4.84 -2.44
N ARG A 328 10.25 -3.72 -1.88
CA ARG A 328 10.52 -3.57 -0.44
C ARG A 328 9.25 -3.43 0.40
N VAL A 329 8.20 -2.83 -0.15
CA VAL A 329 6.98 -2.49 0.60
C VAL A 329 5.87 -3.54 0.50
N CYS A 330 5.79 -4.28 -0.60
CA CYS A 330 4.76 -5.31 -0.80
C CYS A 330 5.23 -6.53 -1.61
N GLY A 331 6.51 -6.59 -1.96
CA GLY A 331 7.08 -7.63 -2.83
C GLY A 331 6.75 -7.42 -4.32
N ALA A 332 5.47 -7.24 -4.65
CA ALA A 332 4.93 -6.86 -5.95
C ALA A 332 3.48 -6.38 -5.79
N ALA A 333 3.04 -5.37 -6.52
CA ALA A 333 1.69 -4.82 -6.42
C ALA A 333 0.66 -5.70 -7.13
N MET A 334 0.95 -6.19 -8.33
CA MET A 334 -0.03 -6.93 -9.14
C MET A 334 -0.65 -8.15 -8.43
N PRO A 335 0.09 -9.02 -7.72
CA PRO A 335 -0.51 -10.11 -6.95
C PRO A 335 -1.48 -9.66 -5.87
N GLN A 336 -1.28 -8.44 -5.31
CA GLN A 336 -2.13 -7.90 -4.26
C GLN A 336 -3.48 -7.44 -4.82
N TYR A 337 -3.51 -6.83 -6.00
CA TYR A 337 -4.75 -6.40 -6.65
C TYR A 337 -5.74 -7.53 -6.94
N LYS A 338 -5.27 -8.78 -7.06
CA LYS A 338 -6.12 -9.98 -7.16
C LYS A 338 -7.15 -10.03 -6.02
N TYR A 339 -6.75 -9.58 -4.83
CA TYR A 339 -7.56 -9.61 -3.62
C TYR A 339 -8.26 -8.27 -3.31
N LEU A 340 -8.55 -7.49 -4.34
CA LEU A 340 -9.44 -6.33 -4.26
C LEU A 340 -10.66 -6.55 -5.14
N HIS A 341 -11.84 -6.27 -4.61
CA HIS A 341 -13.08 -6.29 -5.40
C HIS A 341 -13.09 -5.13 -6.39
N ARG A 342 -12.52 -4.00 -5.97
CA ARG A 342 -12.32 -2.80 -6.75
C ARG A 342 -10.86 -2.35 -6.61
N PRO A 343 -9.97 -2.85 -7.48
CA PRO A 343 -8.57 -2.44 -7.45
C PRO A 343 -8.42 -0.92 -7.60
N GLY A 344 -7.51 -0.34 -6.84
CA GLY A 344 -7.27 1.10 -6.83
C GLY A 344 -5.82 1.47 -7.07
N ILE A 345 -5.61 2.76 -7.27
CA ILE A 345 -4.30 3.41 -7.39
C ILE A 345 -4.29 4.71 -6.60
N ASP A 346 -3.09 5.23 -6.29
CA ASP A 346 -2.89 6.62 -5.87
C ASP A 346 -2.04 7.38 -6.88
N ILE A 347 -2.53 8.54 -7.30
CA ILE A 347 -1.81 9.47 -8.18
C ILE A 347 -1.68 10.82 -7.51
N LEU A 348 -0.50 11.09 -6.98
CA LEU A 348 -0.17 12.34 -6.32
C LEU A 348 0.29 13.41 -7.30
N GLY A 349 -0.07 14.66 -7.00
CA GLY A 349 0.31 15.82 -7.79
C GLY A 349 -0.43 15.96 -9.12
N GLU A 350 -0.21 17.08 -9.79
CA GLU A 350 -0.77 17.36 -11.12
C GLU A 350 0.16 16.84 -12.21
N GLN A 351 0.07 15.54 -12.52
CA GLN A 351 0.97 14.86 -13.45
C GLN A 351 0.28 13.66 -14.15
N THR A 352 0.82 13.24 -15.30
CA THR A 352 0.35 12.11 -16.11
C THR A 352 1.51 11.22 -16.55
N LYS A 353 2.43 10.91 -15.64
CA LYS A 353 3.69 10.21 -15.94
C LYS A 353 3.72 8.77 -15.44
N GLU A 354 2.82 8.39 -14.55
CA GLU A 354 2.83 7.11 -13.87
C GLU A 354 1.99 6.05 -14.59
N TYR A 355 2.35 5.75 -15.85
CA TYR A 355 1.68 4.73 -16.64
C TYR A 355 1.75 3.34 -15.98
N LEU A 356 2.86 3.05 -15.30
CA LEU A 356 3.06 1.79 -14.59
C LEU A 356 2.01 1.58 -13.51
N THR A 357 1.79 2.58 -12.64
CA THR A 357 0.76 2.57 -11.58
C THR A 357 -0.60 2.19 -12.15
N VAL A 358 -1.08 2.94 -13.13
CA VAL A 358 -2.43 2.72 -13.69
C VAL A 358 -2.52 1.37 -14.39
N LYS A 359 -1.53 1.02 -15.22
CA LYS A 359 -1.58 -0.20 -16.04
C LYS A 359 -1.44 -1.48 -15.21
N GLN A 360 -0.68 -1.50 -14.12
CA GLN A 360 -0.65 -2.65 -13.20
C GLN A 360 -2.04 -2.93 -12.64
N CYS A 361 -2.68 -1.93 -12.08
CA CYS A 361 -4.01 -2.03 -11.48
C CYS A 361 -5.08 -2.48 -12.51
N THR A 362 -5.18 -1.75 -13.63
CA THR A 362 -6.22 -2.02 -14.63
C THR A 362 -6.01 -3.35 -15.34
N SER A 363 -4.76 -3.79 -15.54
CA SER A 363 -4.47 -5.11 -16.10
C SER A 363 -4.99 -6.25 -15.22
N VAL A 364 -4.75 -6.19 -13.91
CA VAL A 364 -5.28 -7.18 -12.98
C VAL A 364 -6.81 -7.10 -12.91
N ALA A 365 -7.38 -5.89 -12.87
CA ALA A 365 -8.82 -5.71 -12.89
C ALA A 365 -9.47 -6.41 -14.09
N HIS A 366 -8.89 -6.28 -15.31
CA HIS A 366 -9.37 -6.95 -16.51
C HIS A 366 -9.22 -8.47 -16.43
N GLN A 367 -8.04 -8.96 -16.05
CA GLN A 367 -7.73 -10.38 -15.98
C GLN A 367 -8.63 -11.13 -14.99
N TYR A 368 -9.03 -10.48 -13.90
CA TYR A 368 -9.92 -11.04 -12.89
C TYR A 368 -11.40 -10.61 -13.06
N GLY A 369 -11.74 -9.93 -14.14
CA GLY A 369 -13.13 -9.54 -14.45
C GLY A 369 -13.72 -8.58 -13.42
N ARG A 370 -12.91 -7.71 -12.83
CA ARG A 370 -13.40 -6.69 -11.89
C ARG A 370 -14.22 -5.64 -12.63
N LYS A 371 -15.37 -5.31 -12.07
CA LYS A 371 -16.33 -4.41 -12.72
C LYS A 371 -15.86 -2.95 -12.68
N HIS A 372 -15.21 -2.56 -11.60
CA HIS A 372 -14.80 -1.19 -11.33
C HIS A 372 -13.36 -1.11 -10.84
N THR A 373 -12.74 0.02 -11.11
CA THR A 373 -11.45 0.45 -10.59
C THR A 373 -11.59 1.82 -9.95
N ILE A 374 -10.71 2.19 -9.04
CA ILE A 374 -10.77 3.47 -8.35
C ILE A 374 -9.40 4.15 -8.36
N SER A 375 -9.37 5.46 -8.34
CA SER A 375 -8.15 6.22 -8.07
C SER A 375 -8.36 7.12 -6.88
N GLU A 376 -7.50 6.98 -5.86
CA GLU A 376 -7.18 8.09 -5.00
C GLU A 376 -6.46 9.12 -5.87
N THR A 377 -6.94 10.35 -5.87
CA THR A 377 -6.48 11.29 -6.87
C THR A 377 -6.52 12.72 -6.37
N TYR A 378 -5.66 13.55 -6.97
CA TYR A 378 -5.58 14.98 -6.74
C TYR A 378 -4.89 15.40 -5.44
N GLY A 379 -4.49 14.47 -4.58
CA GLY A 379 -3.65 14.78 -3.42
C GLY A 379 -2.39 15.54 -3.84
N CYS A 380 -1.90 16.44 -2.99
CA CYS A 380 -0.68 17.22 -3.24
C CYS A 380 -0.70 18.18 -4.45
N THR A 381 -1.82 18.39 -5.10
CA THR A 381 -1.92 19.33 -6.24
C THR A 381 -2.00 20.80 -5.81
N GLY A 382 -2.30 21.05 -4.53
CA GLY A 382 -2.32 22.39 -3.93
C GLY A 382 -3.65 23.15 -4.13
N TRP A 383 -3.80 24.25 -3.38
CA TRP A 383 -5.02 25.06 -3.38
C TRP A 383 -5.36 25.73 -4.71
N GLY A 384 -4.40 25.86 -5.61
CA GLY A 384 -4.59 26.42 -6.95
C GLY A 384 -5.14 25.45 -7.99
N PHE A 385 -5.38 24.19 -7.62
CA PHE A 385 -5.83 23.15 -8.56
C PHE A 385 -7.21 23.46 -9.16
N SER A 386 -7.26 23.55 -10.47
CA SER A 386 -8.43 24.01 -11.22
C SER A 386 -9.26 22.85 -11.79
N PHE A 387 -10.46 23.14 -12.29
CA PHE A 387 -11.25 22.17 -13.05
C PHE A 387 -10.55 21.69 -14.33
N GLU A 388 -9.73 22.55 -14.95
CA GLU A 388 -8.93 22.15 -16.10
C GLU A 388 -7.90 21.06 -15.73
N GLY A 389 -7.17 21.25 -14.61
CA GLY A 389 -6.27 20.25 -14.06
C GLY A 389 -6.98 18.96 -13.66
N GLN A 390 -8.14 19.07 -12.96
CA GLN A 390 -8.95 17.91 -12.59
C GLN A 390 -9.40 17.11 -13.83
N LYS A 391 -9.83 17.80 -14.87
CA LYS A 391 -10.25 17.17 -16.11
C LYS A 391 -9.09 16.52 -16.83
N TRP A 392 -7.96 17.22 -16.96
CA TRP A 392 -6.77 16.72 -17.65
C TRP A 392 -6.24 15.44 -17.01
N LEU A 393 -6.04 15.44 -15.69
CA LEU A 393 -5.55 14.28 -14.95
C LEU A 393 -6.59 13.14 -14.94
N GLY A 394 -7.86 13.48 -14.71
CA GLY A 394 -8.93 12.49 -14.69
C GLY A 394 -9.17 11.82 -16.05
N ASP A 395 -9.16 12.58 -17.15
CA ASP A 395 -9.31 12.03 -18.51
C ASP A 395 -8.20 11.03 -18.82
N TRP A 396 -6.96 11.34 -18.45
CA TRP A 396 -5.82 10.44 -18.63
C TRP A 396 -6.01 9.11 -17.87
N GLN A 397 -6.44 9.16 -16.61
CA GLN A 397 -6.72 7.97 -15.82
C GLN A 397 -7.87 7.14 -16.42
N PHE A 398 -8.97 7.80 -16.83
CA PHE A 398 -10.14 7.12 -17.39
C PHE A 398 -9.85 6.45 -18.73
N VAL A 399 -9.04 7.08 -19.60
CA VAL A 399 -8.61 6.45 -20.87
C VAL A 399 -7.80 5.18 -20.63
N MET A 400 -7.06 5.10 -19.53
CA MET A 400 -6.28 3.91 -19.17
C MET A 400 -7.08 2.86 -18.39
N GLY A 401 -8.35 3.11 -18.08
CA GLY A 401 -9.23 2.12 -17.49
C GLY A 401 -9.63 2.34 -16.02
N ILE A 402 -9.31 3.49 -15.44
CA ILE A 402 -9.92 3.90 -14.17
C ILE A 402 -11.34 4.41 -14.46
N ASP A 403 -12.30 4.07 -13.62
CA ASP A 403 -13.68 4.47 -13.82
C ASP A 403 -14.31 5.20 -12.63
N ARG A 404 -13.61 5.30 -11.50
CA ARG A 404 -14.09 6.05 -10.34
C ARG A 404 -12.97 6.86 -9.68
N ARG A 405 -13.34 8.05 -9.17
CA ARG A 405 -12.44 8.93 -8.44
C ARG A 405 -12.77 8.90 -6.95
N CYS A 406 -11.73 8.80 -6.13
CA CYS A 406 -11.72 9.11 -4.72
C CYS A 406 -10.82 10.35 -4.55
N GLN A 407 -11.40 11.52 -4.41
CA GLN A 407 -10.60 12.73 -4.24
C GLN A 407 -9.92 12.73 -2.86
N HIS A 408 -8.64 13.01 -2.84
CA HIS A 408 -7.88 13.32 -1.64
C HIS A 408 -7.83 14.85 -1.48
N LEU A 409 -8.58 15.42 -0.52
CA LEU A 409 -9.67 14.87 0.28
C LEU A 409 -10.72 15.97 0.61
N ALA A 410 -11.86 15.55 1.13
CA ALA A 410 -12.84 16.45 1.72
C ALA A 410 -12.56 16.55 3.23
N GLU A 411 -12.00 17.68 3.67
CA GLU A 411 -11.69 17.90 5.08
C GLU A 411 -12.92 18.29 5.88
N TYR A 412 -13.12 17.67 7.05
CA TYR A 412 -14.14 18.11 7.99
C TYR A 412 -13.85 19.54 8.48
N SER A 413 -12.59 19.82 8.82
CA SER A 413 -12.15 21.15 9.27
C SER A 413 -10.84 21.55 8.59
N ILE A 414 -10.74 22.81 8.15
CA ILE A 414 -9.48 23.42 7.65
C ILE A 414 -8.86 24.40 8.67
N ALA A 415 -9.29 24.36 9.92
CA ALA A 415 -8.79 25.23 10.96
C ALA A 415 -7.30 24.98 11.26
N GLY A 416 -6.56 26.04 11.53
CA GLY A 416 -5.14 25.95 11.90
C GLY A 416 -4.25 25.31 10.83
N CYS A 417 -3.51 24.25 11.19
CA CYS A 417 -2.61 23.54 10.29
C CYS A 417 -3.31 22.53 9.36
N ARG A 418 -4.56 22.15 9.64
CA ARG A 418 -5.36 21.18 8.88
C ARG A 418 -5.42 21.50 7.39
N LYS A 419 -5.50 22.77 7.02
CA LYS A 419 -5.48 23.26 5.63
C LYS A 419 -4.19 22.93 4.84
N ARG A 420 -3.16 22.39 5.50
CA ARG A 420 -1.90 21.98 4.88
C ARG A 420 -1.82 20.47 4.63
N ASP A 421 -2.84 19.73 5.04
CA ASP A 421 -2.88 18.29 4.91
C ASP A 421 -3.16 17.92 3.44
N TYR A 422 -2.08 17.92 2.65
CA TYR A 422 -2.05 17.53 1.23
C TYR A 422 -3.16 18.12 0.36
N PRO A 423 -3.33 19.46 0.33
CA PRO A 423 -4.41 20.14 -0.40
C PRO A 423 -4.42 19.80 -1.91
N PRO A 424 -5.56 20.02 -2.61
CA PRO A 424 -6.68 20.88 -2.25
C PRO A 424 -7.74 20.16 -1.43
N VAL A 425 -8.71 20.94 -0.90
CA VAL A 425 -9.89 20.39 -0.25
C VAL A 425 -11.06 20.32 -1.23
N PHE A 426 -11.70 19.15 -1.29
CA PHE A 426 -12.87 18.86 -2.13
C PHE A 426 -14.17 18.96 -1.31
N ASN A 427 -14.41 20.12 -0.74
CA ASN A 427 -15.59 20.43 0.05
C ASN A 427 -15.91 21.95 -0.05
N TYR A 428 -16.95 22.38 0.64
CA TYR A 428 -17.49 23.75 0.60
C TYR A 428 -16.46 24.86 0.91
N GLN A 429 -15.37 24.51 1.58
CA GLN A 429 -14.28 25.44 1.87
C GLN A 429 -13.52 25.89 0.61
N ASN A 430 -13.66 25.20 -0.52
CA ASN A 430 -12.99 25.58 -1.75
C ASN A 430 -13.84 26.55 -2.58
N THR A 431 -13.20 27.54 -3.18
CA THR A 431 -13.87 28.64 -3.89
C THR A 431 -14.67 28.20 -5.12
N TRP A 432 -14.28 27.12 -5.78
CA TRP A 432 -14.97 26.58 -6.96
C TRP A 432 -16.08 25.56 -6.61
N TRP A 433 -16.26 25.20 -5.35
CA TRP A 433 -17.17 24.14 -4.91
C TRP A 433 -18.58 24.24 -5.48
N LYS A 434 -19.16 25.43 -5.50
CA LYS A 434 -20.51 25.67 -6.06
C LYS A 434 -20.70 25.24 -7.52
N TYR A 435 -19.60 24.98 -8.24
CA TYR A 435 -19.61 24.53 -9.63
C TYR A 435 -19.21 23.04 -9.77
N ASN A 436 -18.84 22.37 -8.70
CA ASN A 436 -18.31 21.00 -8.71
C ASN A 436 -19.27 20.01 -9.39
N ARG A 437 -20.58 20.21 -9.30
CA ARG A 437 -21.57 19.34 -9.97
C ARG A 437 -21.34 19.19 -11.47
N GLN A 438 -20.72 20.14 -12.13
CA GLN A 438 -20.39 20.05 -13.55
C GLN A 438 -19.32 18.98 -13.79
N MET A 439 -18.31 18.94 -12.92
CA MET A 439 -17.24 17.92 -12.96
C MET A 439 -17.82 16.54 -12.65
N GLU A 440 -18.65 16.43 -11.63
CA GLU A 440 -19.30 15.17 -11.27
C GLU A 440 -20.21 14.63 -12.37
N ASN A 441 -20.95 15.50 -13.04
CA ASN A 441 -21.77 15.11 -14.20
C ASN A 441 -20.90 14.66 -15.40
N TYR A 442 -19.76 15.31 -15.61
CA TYR A 442 -18.83 14.92 -16.66
C TYR A 442 -18.25 13.55 -16.40
N PHE A 443 -17.61 13.36 -15.26
CA PHE A 443 -16.95 12.09 -14.91
C PHE A 443 -17.94 10.95 -14.64
N GLY A 444 -19.12 11.24 -14.12
CA GLY A 444 -20.16 10.23 -13.97
C GLY A 444 -20.64 9.66 -15.32
N ARG A 445 -20.68 10.47 -16.38
CA ARG A 445 -20.94 9.99 -17.75
C ARG A 445 -19.80 9.14 -18.29
N LEU A 446 -18.55 9.56 -18.08
CA LEU A 446 -17.37 8.77 -18.47
C LEU A 446 -17.32 7.44 -17.73
N SER A 447 -17.54 7.45 -16.41
CA SER A 447 -17.59 6.24 -15.59
C SER A 447 -18.61 5.24 -16.12
N TYR A 448 -19.84 5.71 -16.40
CA TYR A 448 -20.84 4.84 -17.00
C TYR A 448 -20.39 4.29 -18.36
N LEU A 449 -19.87 5.13 -19.23
CA LEU A 449 -19.47 4.71 -20.58
C LEU A 449 -18.29 3.73 -20.54
N SER A 450 -17.28 3.98 -19.74
CA SER A 450 -16.09 3.13 -19.62
C SER A 450 -16.36 1.78 -18.93
N SER A 451 -17.39 1.71 -18.08
CA SER A 451 -17.80 0.47 -17.44
C SER A 451 -18.67 -0.44 -18.32
N GLN A 452 -18.99 -0.01 -19.56
CA GLN A 452 -19.80 -0.81 -20.49
C GLN A 452 -18.94 -1.64 -21.45
N GLY A 453 -19.37 -2.87 -21.71
CA GLY A 453 -18.70 -3.78 -22.65
C GLY A 453 -17.52 -4.53 -22.02
N ALA A 454 -16.68 -5.09 -22.89
CA ALA A 454 -15.49 -5.81 -22.53
C ALA A 454 -14.28 -5.17 -23.22
N VAL A 455 -13.19 -5.03 -22.49
CA VAL A 455 -11.92 -4.56 -23.06
C VAL A 455 -11.29 -5.69 -23.84
N ILE A 456 -10.84 -5.38 -25.08
CA ILE A 456 -10.10 -6.31 -25.93
C ILE A 456 -8.66 -5.83 -26.03
N ARG A 457 -7.72 -6.69 -25.64
CA ARG A 457 -6.28 -6.44 -25.73
C ARG A 457 -5.58 -7.67 -26.25
N ASP A 458 -4.80 -7.48 -27.32
CA ASP A 458 -4.08 -8.56 -28.01
C ASP A 458 -2.62 -8.66 -27.55
N VAL A 459 -2.16 -7.73 -26.73
CA VAL A 459 -0.78 -7.64 -26.26
C VAL A 459 -0.72 -7.82 -24.75
N LEU A 460 0.12 -8.75 -24.30
CA LEU A 460 0.49 -8.95 -22.90
C LEU A 460 1.98 -8.63 -22.75
N VAL A 461 2.29 -7.66 -21.89
CA VAL A 461 3.66 -7.27 -21.56
C VAL A 461 4.01 -7.86 -20.20
N ILE A 462 4.98 -8.77 -20.17
CA ILE A 462 5.37 -9.45 -18.91
C ILE A 462 6.12 -8.47 -18.01
N SER A 463 5.69 -8.41 -16.74
CA SER A 463 6.32 -7.62 -15.70
C SER A 463 7.74 -8.15 -15.39
N PRO A 464 8.75 -7.29 -15.25
CA PRO A 464 10.12 -7.70 -14.96
C PRO A 464 10.39 -7.98 -13.47
N MET A 465 9.36 -8.14 -12.63
CA MET A 465 9.51 -8.25 -11.17
C MET A 465 10.47 -9.36 -10.75
N SER A 466 10.41 -10.53 -11.39
CA SER A 466 11.37 -11.61 -11.11
C SER A 466 12.83 -11.19 -11.33
N SER A 467 13.09 -10.39 -12.35
CA SER A 467 14.43 -9.85 -12.62
C SER A 467 14.83 -8.76 -11.59
N ILE A 468 13.88 -7.91 -11.21
CA ILE A 468 14.07 -6.90 -10.15
C ILE A 468 14.45 -7.59 -8.84
N TRP A 469 13.72 -8.63 -8.44
CA TRP A 469 14.01 -9.37 -7.21
C TRP A 469 15.42 -9.94 -7.14
N THR A 470 15.99 -10.41 -8.26
CA THR A 470 17.37 -10.93 -8.28
C THR A 470 18.40 -9.87 -7.90
N LYS A 471 18.12 -8.62 -8.16
CA LYS A 471 19.01 -7.47 -7.93
C LYS A 471 18.69 -6.69 -6.66
N CYS A 472 17.49 -6.86 -6.09
CA CYS A 472 17.08 -6.11 -4.92
C CYS A 472 17.81 -6.61 -3.67
N ARG A 473 18.74 -5.79 -3.17
CA ARG A 473 19.49 -6.02 -1.93
C ARG A 473 19.42 -4.77 -1.04
N SER A 474 19.64 -4.93 0.25
CA SER A 474 19.91 -3.82 1.15
C SER A 474 21.40 -3.46 1.08
N GLN A 475 21.74 -2.18 0.99
CA GLN A 475 23.12 -1.71 1.01
C GLN A 475 23.36 -0.81 2.23
N ALA A 476 24.58 -0.94 2.82
CA ALA A 476 24.98 -0.11 3.95
C ALA A 476 25.17 1.37 3.56
N ASP A 477 25.52 1.62 2.30
CA ASP A 477 25.88 2.93 1.77
C ASP A 477 24.71 3.65 1.07
N GLU A 478 23.60 2.98 0.89
CA GLU A 478 22.38 3.66 0.45
C GLU A 478 21.90 4.55 1.59
N ASP A 479 21.79 5.83 1.30
CA ASP A 479 21.29 6.84 2.21
C ASP A 479 19.77 6.63 2.40
N LEU A 480 19.42 5.50 3.00
CA LEU A 480 18.04 5.09 3.31
C LEU A 480 17.36 6.10 4.28
N ASN A 481 18.19 6.92 4.94
CA ASN A 481 17.73 8.07 5.73
C ASN A 481 17.11 9.19 4.87
N LYS A 482 17.15 9.07 3.55
CA LYS A 482 16.56 10.00 2.59
C LYS A 482 15.37 9.41 1.83
N ILE A 483 14.75 8.36 2.30
CA ILE A 483 13.37 8.14 1.95
C ILE A 483 12.56 9.19 2.73
N GLU A 484 12.74 10.44 2.34
CA GLU A 484 11.70 11.43 2.51
C GLU A 484 10.46 10.82 1.87
N MET A 485 9.26 11.16 2.36
CA MET A 485 8.02 10.85 1.65
C MET A 485 8.14 11.45 0.26
N ASN A 486 8.80 10.70 -0.58
CA ASN A 486 9.07 11.10 -1.93
C ASN A 486 7.75 10.88 -2.65
N MET A 487 7.09 11.97 -2.95
CA MET A 487 5.93 11.95 -3.83
C MET A 487 6.41 11.52 -5.21
N GLY A 488 6.76 10.25 -5.33
CA GLY A 488 7.17 9.39 -6.44
C GLY A 488 7.94 9.99 -7.62
N TRP A 489 7.98 11.31 -7.73
CA TRP A 489 8.49 12.06 -8.89
C TRP A 489 9.44 13.21 -8.53
N LEU A 490 9.68 13.48 -7.23
CA LEU A 490 10.57 14.54 -6.74
C LEU A 490 11.85 13.94 -6.18
N ASP A 491 12.92 13.81 -6.84
CA ASP A 491 14.26 13.38 -6.39
C ASP A 491 14.46 11.87 -6.17
N LYS A 492 14.48 11.12 -7.25
CA LYS A 492 14.98 9.76 -7.23
C LYS A 492 16.50 9.76 -7.19
N HIS A 493 17.10 9.22 -6.12
CA HIS A 493 18.42 8.64 -6.23
C HIS A 493 18.31 7.43 -7.17
N ILE A 494 18.70 7.62 -8.42
CA ILE A 494 18.55 6.61 -9.47
C ILE A 494 19.50 5.46 -9.16
N THR A 495 18.97 4.39 -8.58
CA THR A 495 19.65 3.09 -8.55
C THR A 495 19.39 2.35 -9.88
N ASP A 496 20.14 1.30 -10.17
CA ASP A 496 19.90 0.46 -11.36
C ASP A 496 18.46 -0.08 -11.39
N LEU A 497 17.86 -0.35 -10.21
CA LEU A 497 16.49 -0.84 -10.10
C LEU A 497 15.46 0.21 -10.48
N ASN A 498 15.67 1.46 -10.04
CA ASN A 498 14.82 2.58 -10.43
C ASN A 498 14.89 2.82 -11.94
N GLN A 499 16.08 2.72 -12.53
CA GLN A 499 16.25 2.86 -13.98
C GLN A 499 15.45 1.81 -14.74
N TRP A 500 15.44 0.55 -14.30
CA TRP A 500 14.64 -0.50 -14.93
C TRP A 500 13.13 -0.22 -14.81
N GLY A 501 12.68 0.26 -13.67
CA GLY A 501 11.30 0.71 -13.47
C GLY A 501 10.91 1.84 -14.42
N GLU A 502 11.78 2.85 -14.58
CA GLU A 502 11.60 3.97 -15.52
C GLU A 502 11.54 3.49 -16.98
N GLU A 503 12.42 2.57 -17.38
CA GLU A 503 12.41 2.00 -18.73
C GLU A 503 11.13 1.20 -19.00
N TYR A 504 10.60 0.49 -18.00
CA TYR A 504 9.36 -0.25 -18.10
C TYR A 504 8.14 0.68 -18.17
N ASN A 505 8.12 1.75 -17.37
CA ASN A 505 7.12 2.81 -17.46
C ASN A 505 7.15 3.50 -18.83
N ARG A 506 8.34 3.78 -19.38
CA ARG A 506 8.51 4.34 -20.71
C ARG A 506 8.05 3.39 -21.81
N LEU A 507 8.23 2.09 -21.64
CA LEU A 507 7.69 1.10 -22.59
C LEU A 507 6.16 1.20 -22.68
N ALA A 508 5.49 1.34 -21.52
CA ALA A 508 4.04 1.55 -21.48
C ALA A 508 3.63 2.83 -22.23
N GLU A 509 4.32 3.94 -21.98
CA GLU A 509 4.10 5.21 -22.70
C GLU A 509 4.25 5.05 -24.21
N ILE A 510 5.33 4.40 -24.67
CA ILE A 510 5.59 4.19 -26.11
C ILE A 510 4.50 3.34 -26.77
N LEU A 511 4.06 2.27 -26.14
CA LEU A 511 3.00 1.42 -26.66
C LEU A 511 1.68 2.19 -26.80
N LEU A 512 1.29 2.92 -25.76
CA LEU A 512 0.08 3.74 -25.77
C LEU A 512 0.17 4.88 -26.82
N ALA A 513 1.31 5.55 -26.92
CA ALA A 513 1.55 6.57 -27.95
C ALA A 513 1.49 5.99 -29.37
N ALA A 514 1.83 4.72 -29.56
CA ALA A 514 1.70 3.99 -30.82
C ALA A 514 0.28 3.44 -31.07
N HIS A 515 -0.70 3.77 -30.22
CA HIS A 515 -2.07 3.24 -30.24
C HIS A 515 -2.15 1.71 -30.08
N ILE A 516 -1.20 1.12 -29.35
CA ILE A 516 -1.18 -0.30 -29.00
C ILE A 516 -1.63 -0.39 -27.54
N ASP A 517 -2.87 -0.81 -27.31
CA ASP A 517 -3.33 -1.11 -25.97
C ASP A 517 -2.85 -2.51 -25.53
N PHE A 518 -2.58 -2.68 -24.25
CA PHE A 518 -1.99 -3.89 -23.70
C PHE A 518 -2.39 -4.08 -22.25
N ASP A 519 -2.21 -5.30 -21.74
CA ASP A 519 -2.18 -5.58 -20.31
C ASP A 519 -0.78 -5.99 -19.86
N PHE A 520 -0.44 -5.68 -18.60
CA PHE A 520 0.70 -6.28 -17.94
C PHE A 520 0.35 -7.69 -17.44
N GLY A 521 1.33 -8.60 -17.51
CA GLY A 521 1.24 -9.95 -16.98
C GLY A 521 2.24 -10.14 -15.83
N ASP A 522 1.75 -10.57 -14.68
CA ASP A 522 2.60 -10.93 -13.53
C ASP A 522 2.87 -12.43 -13.51
N GLU A 523 4.12 -12.84 -13.26
CA GLU A 523 4.51 -14.26 -13.32
C GLU A 523 3.88 -15.11 -12.20
N ILE A 524 3.58 -14.53 -11.02
CA ILE A 524 2.86 -15.24 -9.95
C ILE A 524 1.43 -15.52 -10.43
N LEU A 525 0.73 -14.49 -10.91
CA LEU A 525 -0.65 -14.60 -11.36
C LEU A 525 -0.79 -15.53 -12.58
N LEU A 526 0.13 -15.42 -13.54
CA LEU A 526 0.15 -16.30 -14.70
C LEU A 526 0.39 -17.76 -14.32
N ASN A 527 1.26 -18.02 -13.35
CA ASN A 527 1.54 -19.38 -12.89
C ASN A 527 0.39 -19.99 -12.08
N GLU A 528 -0.36 -19.17 -11.32
CA GLU A 528 -1.49 -19.63 -10.51
C GLU A 528 -2.77 -19.82 -11.33
N ASP A 529 -3.12 -18.83 -12.13
CA ASP A 529 -4.44 -18.70 -12.76
C ASP A 529 -4.39 -18.59 -14.29
N GLY A 530 -3.17 -18.48 -14.87
CA GLY A 530 -2.99 -18.29 -16.31
C GLY A 530 -3.56 -19.45 -17.12
N LYS A 531 -4.36 -19.11 -18.15
CA LYS A 531 -4.88 -20.08 -19.12
C LYS A 531 -4.56 -19.58 -20.54
N VAL A 532 -4.01 -20.47 -21.36
CA VAL A 532 -3.89 -20.23 -22.79
C VAL A 532 -5.16 -20.78 -23.45
N HIS A 533 -5.90 -19.90 -24.10
CA HIS A 533 -7.11 -20.24 -24.84
C HIS A 533 -6.84 -20.36 -26.33
#